data_6daa9f31a5d1d77ed97789b1b23ca68c
#
_entry.id   6daa9f31a5d1d77ed97789b1b23ca68c
#
_cell.length_a   1.000
_cell.length_b   1.000
_cell.length_c   1.000
_cell.angle_alpha   90.00
_cell.angle_beta   90.00
_cell.angle_gamma   90.00
#
_symmetry.space_group_name_H-M   'P 1'
#
loop_
_entity.id
_entity.type
_entity.pdbx_description
1 polymer ?
#
loop_
_entity_poly.entity_id
_entity_poly.type
_entity_poly.pdbx_seq_one_letter_code
_entity_poly.pdbx_strand_id
1 'polypeptide(L)'
;MKLSALQRILSFCFLSLITCCLTACINNVDCQAPPSEISIQIMDGTLTYPADLDTAARIKVSYQENNQKTYVNDLSRMGDVFFSNMLIEESRWAKDPEFSFELSGRVLAQMKMETYINDAKCNGWATISKVYQNGQVVPRSANGSYLIK
;
A
#
# COMPACT_ATOMS: atom_id res chain seq x y z
N MET A 1 54.40 26.45 -17.46
CA MET A 1 54.09 26.49 -16.01
C MET A 1 53.84 25.06 -15.51
N LYS A 2 54.71 24.55 -14.61
CA LYS A 2 54.50 23.21 -14.01
C LYS A 2 53.62 23.40 -12.79
N LEU A 3 52.39 22.86 -12.83
CA LEU A 3 51.53 22.82 -11.64
C LEU A 3 52.23 22.05 -10.53
N SER A 4 52.19 22.57 -9.31
CA SER A 4 52.75 21.90 -8.15
C SER A 4 52.00 20.60 -7.87
N ALA A 5 52.68 19.61 -7.27
CA ALA A 5 52.05 18.32 -6.94
C ALA A 5 50.77 18.51 -6.12
N LEU A 6 50.73 19.50 -5.26
CA LEU A 6 49.60 19.86 -4.42
C LEU A 6 48.35 20.30 -5.25
N GLN A 7 48.59 21.10 -6.30
CA GLN A 7 47.50 21.53 -7.21
C GLN A 7 46.89 20.37 -7.98
N ARG A 8 47.70 19.37 -8.36
CA ARG A 8 47.20 18.17 -9.05
C ARG A 8 46.36 17.30 -8.14
N ILE A 9 46.74 17.13 -6.87
CA ILE A 9 45.99 16.36 -5.87
C ILE A 9 44.64 17.05 -5.58
N LEU A 10 44.65 18.38 -5.37
CA LEU A 10 43.38 19.12 -5.15
C LEU A 10 42.44 19.04 -6.35
N SER A 11 42.94 19.13 -7.58
CA SER A 11 42.12 19.03 -8.79
C SER A 11 41.54 17.62 -8.94
N PHE A 12 42.26 16.57 -8.59
CA PHE A 12 41.78 15.19 -8.64
C PHE A 12 40.72 14.93 -7.58
N CYS A 13 40.86 15.41 -6.35
CA CYS A 13 39.86 15.32 -5.30
C CYS A 13 38.61 16.08 -5.65
N PHE A 14 38.68 17.25 -6.27
CA PHE A 14 37.55 18.05 -6.69
C PHE A 14 36.79 17.36 -7.82
N LEU A 15 37.47 16.77 -8.79
CA LEU A 15 36.85 16.02 -9.89
C LEU A 15 36.16 14.76 -9.40
N SER A 16 36.74 14.05 -8.42
CA SER A 16 36.15 12.84 -7.83
C SER A 16 34.89 13.15 -6.99
N LEU A 17 34.85 14.29 -6.28
CA LEU A 17 33.70 14.75 -5.55
C LEU A 17 32.52 15.09 -6.48
N ILE A 18 32.81 15.78 -7.61
CA ILE A 18 31.79 16.14 -8.59
C ILE A 18 31.19 14.88 -9.25
N THR A 19 32.02 13.89 -9.57
CA THR A 19 31.53 12.62 -10.15
C THR A 19 30.68 11.83 -9.15
N CYS A 20 31.03 11.79 -7.85
CA CYS A 20 30.21 11.16 -6.82
C CYS A 20 28.84 11.84 -6.65
N CYS A 21 28.79 13.18 -6.71
CA CYS A 21 27.51 13.90 -6.63
C CYS A 21 26.61 13.67 -7.86
N LEU A 22 27.19 13.48 -9.05
CA LEU A 22 26.43 13.26 -10.28
C LEU A 22 25.88 11.82 -10.38
N THR A 23 26.55 10.85 -9.78
CA THR A 23 26.06 9.45 -9.77
C THR A 23 25.02 9.19 -8.68
N ALA A 24 24.94 10.00 -7.63
CA ALA A 24 23.95 9.86 -6.57
C ALA A 24 22.51 10.21 -7.00
N CYS A 25 22.34 10.89 -8.15
CA CYS A 25 21.02 11.33 -8.64
C CYS A 25 20.43 10.44 -9.76
N ILE A 26 21.03 9.27 -10.07
CA ILE A 26 20.58 8.45 -11.22
C ILE A 26 19.50 7.42 -10.84
N ASN A 27 19.22 7.22 -9.58
CA ASN A 27 18.10 6.37 -9.18
C ASN A 27 16.82 7.23 -9.20
N ASN A 28 15.97 7.01 -10.21
CA ASN A 28 14.59 7.55 -10.29
C ASN A 28 13.69 6.98 -9.18
N VAL A 29 14.16 7.04 -7.94
CA VAL A 29 13.39 6.57 -6.79
C VAL A 29 12.56 7.73 -6.28
N ASP A 30 11.24 7.62 -6.38
CA ASP A 30 10.31 8.61 -5.85
C ASP A 30 10.24 8.51 -4.33
N CYS A 31 11.06 9.32 -3.66
CA CYS A 31 11.12 9.37 -2.19
C CYS A 31 9.96 10.14 -1.55
N GLN A 32 9.12 10.79 -2.33
CA GLN A 32 7.98 11.58 -1.86
C GLN A 32 6.64 10.87 -2.12
N ALA A 33 6.65 9.72 -2.79
CA ALA A 33 5.43 8.97 -3.04
C ALA A 33 4.75 8.60 -1.71
N PRO A 34 3.45 8.87 -1.56
CA PRO A 34 2.70 8.44 -0.40
C PRO A 34 2.62 6.91 -0.34
N PRO A 35 2.27 6.32 0.81
CA PRO A 35 1.92 4.91 0.91
C PRO A 35 0.90 4.52 -0.15
N SER A 36 0.99 3.29 -0.65
CA SER A 36 -0.05 2.77 -1.52
C SER A 36 -1.35 2.62 -0.75
N GLU A 37 -2.46 2.92 -1.38
CA GLU A 37 -3.79 2.82 -0.79
C GLU A 37 -4.64 1.84 -1.60
N ILE A 38 -5.41 1.00 -0.92
CA ILE A 38 -6.42 0.14 -1.55
C ILE A 38 -7.77 0.83 -1.52
N SER A 39 -8.50 0.73 -2.63
CA SER A 39 -9.87 1.20 -2.76
C SER A 39 -10.81 -0.01 -2.89
N ILE A 40 -11.80 -0.12 -2.01
CA ILE A 40 -12.68 -1.29 -1.90
C ILE A 40 -14.13 -0.83 -1.92
N GLN A 41 -14.95 -1.50 -2.74
CA GLN A 41 -16.40 -1.49 -2.66
C GLN A 41 -16.87 -2.84 -2.15
N ILE A 42 -17.82 -2.86 -1.22
CA ILE A 42 -18.42 -4.10 -0.69
C ILE A 42 -19.82 -4.22 -1.21
N MET A 43 -20.16 -5.41 -1.71
CA MET A 43 -21.49 -5.72 -2.23
C MET A 43 -22.06 -6.93 -1.49
N ASP A 44 -23.24 -6.79 -0.91
CA ASP A 44 -23.99 -7.88 -0.26
C ASP A 44 -25.34 -8.04 -0.99
N GLY A 45 -25.41 -9.02 -1.86
CA GLY A 45 -26.52 -9.16 -2.80
C GLY A 45 -26.60 -7.97 -3.77
N THR A 46 -27.65 -7.18 -3.68
CA THR A 46 -27.85 -5.95 -4.48
C THR A 46 -27.45 -4.67 -3.77
N LEU A 47 -27.06 -4.76 -2.50
CA LEU A 47 -26.68 -3.61 -1.68
C LEU A 47 -25.17 -3.33 -1.80
N THR A 48 -24.83 -2.08 -2.05
CA THR A 48 -23.44 -1.59 -2.00
C THR A 48 -23.19 -0.93 -0.66
N TYR A 49 -22.10 -1.29 0.00
CA TYR A 49 -21.66 -0.68 1.26
C TYR A 49 -20.41 0.18 1.06
N PRO A 50 -20.31 1.27 1.82
CA PRO A 50 -21.26 1.74 2.81
C PRO A 50 -22.49 2.42 2.16
N ALA A 51 -23.70 2.10 2.64
CA ALA A 51 -24.93 2.70 2.13
C ALA A 51 -25.07 4.17 2.57
N ASP A 52 -24.58 4.48 3.77
CA ASP A 52 -24.63 5.81 4.39
C ASP A 52 -23.45 5.99 5.38
N LEU A 53 -23.34 7.20 5.95
CA LEU A 53 -22.26 7.53 6.91
C LEU A 53 -22.34 6.72 8.20
N ASP A 54 -23.54 6.49 8.73
CA ASP A 54 -23.73 5.73 9.97
C ASP A 54 -23.36 4.27 9.78
N THR A 55 -23.76 3.69 8.65
CA THR A 55 -23.37 2.33 8.26
C THR A 55 -21.86 2.22 8.09
N ALA A 56 -21.22 3.20 7.42
CA ALA A 56 -19.78 3.24 7.24
C ALA A 56 -19.03 3.23 8.57
N ALA A 57 -19.45 4.05 9.53
CA ALA A 57 -18.84 4.15 10.85
C ALA A 57 -18.93 2.85 11.67
N ARG A 58 -19.87 1.97 11.35
CA ARG A 58 -20.08 0.68 12.02
C ARG A 58 -19.38 -0.49 11.34
N ILE A 59 -18.88 -0.31 10.11
CA ILE A 59 -18.11 -1.35 9.43
C ILE A 59 -16.72 -1.43 10.05
N LYS A 60 -16.37 -2.63 10.50
CA LYS A 60 -15.06 -2.96 11.04
C LYS A 60 -14.36 -3.93 10.11
N VAL A 61 -13.06 -3.77 9.96
CA VAL A 61 -12.21 -4.72 9.25
C VAL A 61 -11.33 -5.43 10.26
N SER A 62 -11.27 -6.74 10.17
CA SER A 62 -10.44 -7.56 11.04
C SER A 62 -9.78 -8.68 10.27
N TYR A 63 -8.73 -9.25 10.85
CA TYR A 63 -8.07 -10.47 10.41
C TYR A 63 -7.63 -11.29 11.63
N GLN A 64 -7.25 -12.55 11.39
CA GLN A 64 -6.71 -13.41 12.46
C GLN A 64 -5.19 -13.34 12.43
N GLU A 65 -4.61 -13.03 13.58
CA GLU A 65 -3.17 -13.08 13.81
C GLU A 65 -2.89 -13.87 15.09
N ASN A 66 -2.07 -14.92 15.00
CA ASN A 66 -1.74 -15.78 16.14
C ASN A 66 -2.97 -16.28 16.92
N ASN A 67 -4.05 -16.64 16.23
CA ASN A 67 -5.35 -17.01 16.78
C ASN A 67 -6.07 -15.89 17.55
N GLN A 68 -5.64 -14.65 17.39
CA GLN A 68 -6.33 -13.48 17.94
C GLN A 68 -6.92 -12.64 16.82
N LYS A 69 -8.09 -12.06 17.09
CA LYS A 69 -8.76 -11.15 16.14
C LYS A 69 -8.16 -9.76 16.28
N THR A 70 -7.52 -9.29 15.23
CA THR A 70 -6.91 -7.96 15.14
C THR A 70 -7.77 -7.07 14.25
N TYR A 71 -7.95 -5.80 14.63
CA TYR A 71 -8.75 -4.83 13.88
C TYR A 71 -7.86 -3.83 13.14
N VAL A 72 -8.24 -3.51 11.91
CA VAL A 72 -7.64 -2.45 11.11
C VAL A 72 -8.41 -1.15 11.40
N ASN A 73 -7.69 -0.09 11.79
CA ASN A 73 -8.30 1.13 12.34
C ASN A 73 -8.21 2.37 11.42
N ASP A 74 -7.65 2.23 10.21
CA ASP A 74 -7.45 3.35 9.29
C ASP A 74 -8.46 3.40 8.12
N LEU A 75 -9.59 2.73 8.26
CA LEU A 75 -10.58 2.68 7.20
C LEU A 75 -11.24 4.05 6.99
N SER A 76 -10.92 4.71 5.89
CA SER A 76 -11.54 5.94 5.45
C SER A 76 -12.58 5.68 4.36
N ARG A 77 -13.42 6.68 4.05
CA ARG A 77 -14.52 6.54 3.10
C ARG A 77 -14.65 7.75 2.19
N MET A 78 -14.95 7.49 0.91
CA MET A 78 -15.45 8.49 -0.02
C MET A 78 -16.58 7.88 -0.88
N GLY A 79 -17.80 8.38 -0.73
CA GLY A 79 -18.98 7.79 -1.38
C GLY A 79 -19.24 6.36 -0.89
N ASP A 80 -19.30 5.42 -1.81
CA ASP A 80 -19.47 3.97 -1.61
C ASP A 80 -18.15 3.20 -1.61
N VAL A 81 -17.01 3.89 -1.52
CA VAL A 81 -15.68 3.30 -1.56
C VAL A 81 -14.98 3.48 -0.22
N PHE A 82 -14.41 2.41 0.30
CA PHE A 82 -13.48 2.41 1.42
C PHE A 82 -12.04 2.53 0.93
N PHE A 83 -11.22 3.21 1.72
CA PHE A 83 -9.80 3.39 1.49
C PHE A 83 -9.01 3.00 2.73
N SER A 84 -7.88 2.31 2.53
CA SER A 84 -6.95 1.95 3.59
C SER A 84 -5.56 1.74 3.04
N ASN A 85 -4.56 2.24 3.73
CA ASN A 85 -3.16 1.88 3.51
C ASN A 85 -2.70 0.78 4.49
N MET A 86 -3.27 0.73 5.69
CA MET A 86 -2.92 -0.29 6.68
C MET A 86 -3.28 -1.70 6.21
N LEU A 87 -4.35 -1.90 5.44
CA LEU A 87 -4.66 -3.21 4.88
C LEU A 87 -3.51 -3.77 4.03
N ILE A 88 -2.81 -2.90 3.29
CA ILE A 88 -1.67 -3.29 2.47
C ILE A 88 -0.47 -3.65 3.36
N GLU A 89 -0.19 -2.84 4.38
CA GLU A 89 0.91 -3.09 5.30
C GLU A 89 0.67 -4.35 6.14
N GLU A 90 -0.53 -4.53 6.68
CA GLU A 90 -0.90 -5.73 7.43
C GLU A 90 -0.84 -7.01 6.57
N SER A 91 -1.23 -6.92 5.29
CA SER A 91 -1.08 -8.02 4.34
C SER A 91 0.38 -8.45 4.14
N ARG A 92 1.31 -7.54 4.34
CA ARG A 92 2.76 -7.80 4.25
C ARG A 92 3.32 -8.48 5.51
N TRP A 93 2.86 -8.04 6.68
CA TRP A 93 3.45 -8.46 7.96
C TRP A 93 2.78 -9.70 8.56
N ALA A 94 1.47 -9.81 8.41
CA ALA A 94 0.74 -10.98 8.87
C ALA A 94 0.93 -12.16 7.92
N LYS A 95 0.93 -13.36 8.46
CA LYS A 95 1.08 -14.59 7.67
C LYS A 95 -0.23 -14.93 6.95
N ASP A 96 -0.34 -14.57 5.68
CA ASP A 96 -1.51 -14.86 4.81
C ASP A 96 -2.85 -14.40 5.40
N PRO A 97 -3.01 -13.10 5.75
CA PRO A 97 -4.19 -12.63 6.42
C PRO A 97 -5.41 -12.65 5.50
N GLU A 98 -6.54 -13.15 6.02
CA GLU A 98 -7.85 -13.00 5.40
C GLU A 98 -8.60 -11.87 6.11
N PHE A 99 -8.84 -10.78 5.40
CA PHE A 99 -9.53 -9.62 5.93
C PHE A 99 -11.03 -9.83 5.85
N SER A 100 -11.72 -9.67 6.98
CA SER A 100 -13.17 -9.75 7.09
C SER A 100 -13.75 -8.37 7.32
N PHE A 101 -14.69 -7.97 6.47
CA PHE A 101 -15.49 -6.75 6.61
C PHE A 101 -16.77 -7.09 7.36
N GLU A 102 -17.00 -6.45 8.49
CA GLU A 102 -18.09 -6.80 9.41
C GLU A 102 -18.98 -5.59 9.70
N LEU A 103 -20.29 -5.80 9.65
CA LEU A 103 -21.28 -4.84 10.10
C LEU A 103 -22.10 -5.46 11.25
N SER A 104 -22.01 -4.86 12.44
CA SER A 104 -22.73 -5.31 13.63
C SER A 104 -22.55 -6.80 13.93
N GLY A 105 -21.33 -7.30 13.73
CA GLY A 105 -20.97 -8.71 13.98
C GLY A 105 -21.26 -9.68 12.83
N ARG A 106 -21.93 -9.23 11.76
CA ARG A 106 -22.13 -10.02 10.53
C ARG A 106 -21.00 -9.76 9.55
N VAL A 107 -20.36 -10.80 9.05
CA VAL A 107 -19.40 -10.69 7.95
C VAL A 107 -20.16 -10.37 6.67
N LEU A 108 -19.81 -9.26 6.03
CA LEU A 108 -20.35 -8.83 4.74
C LEU A 108 -19.54 -9.42 3.60
N ALA A 109 -18.22 -9.39 3.72
CA ALA A 109 -17.30 -9.84 2.70
C ALA A 109 -15.96 -10.24 3.32
N GLN A 110 -15.21 -11.06 2.60
CA GLN A 110 -13.84 -11.44 2.96
C GLN A 110 -12.93 -11.32 1.75
N MET A 111 -11.66 -10.96 2.00
CA MET A 111 -10.67 -10.91 0.94
C MET A 111 -9.28 -11.25 1.47
N LYS A 112 -8.41 -11.67 0.57
CA LYS A 112 -6.96 -11.76 0.74
C LYS A 112 -6.27 -10.89 -0.27
N MET A 113 -5.02 -10.50 -0.02
CA MET A 113 -4.22 -9.81 -1.03
C MET A 113 -2.76 -10.24 -0.98
N GLU A 114 -2.16 -10.26 -2.14
CA GLU A 114 -0.72 -10.38 -2.32
C GLU A 114 -0.12 -8.99 -2.49
N THR A 115 0.97 -8.74 -1.79
CA THR A 115 1.71 -7.48 -1.84
C THR A 115 3.17 -7.73 -2.18
N TYR A 116 3.83 -6.70 -2.69
CA TYR A 116 5.28 -6.69 -2.93
C TYR A 116 5.87 -5.35 -2.58
N ILE A 117 7.18 -5.31 -2.31
CA ILE A 117 7.91 -4.06 -2.12
C ILE A 117 8.17 -3.44 -3.49
N ASN A 118 7.81 -2.18 -3.64
CA ASN A 118 8.14 -1.42 -4.83
C ASN A 118 9.49 -0.72 -4.63
N ASP A 119 10.56 -1.28 -5.20
CA ASP A 119 11.93 -0.76 -5.08
C ASP A 119 12.11 0.64 -5.72
N ALA A 120 11.17 1.09 -6.57
CA ALA A 120 11.15 2.45 -7.09
C ALA A 120 10.71 3.50 -6.05
N LYS A 121 10.28 3.07 -4.84
CA LYS A 121 9.88 3.94 -3.74
C LYS A 121 10.88 3.87 -2.60
N CYS A 122 11.46 5.00 -2.21
CA CYS A 122 12.47 5.09 -1.15
C CYS A 122 12.02 4.54 0.20
N ASN A 123 10.73 4.59 0.48
CA ASN A 123 10.18 4.23 1.80
C ASN A 123 9.87 2.75 1.94
N GLY A 124 10.11 1.93 0.91
CA GLY A 124 9.81 0.51 0.92
C GLY A 124 8.32 0.20 1.13
N TRP A 125 7.43 1.10 0.67
CA TRP A 125 5.99 0.89 0.76
C TRP A 125 5.56 -0.37 0.00
N ALA A 126 4.71 -1.15 0.63
CA ALA A 126 4.09 -2.28 -0.01
C ALA A 126 3.12 -1.81 -1.12
N THR A 127 3.01 -2.61 -2.16
CA THR A 127 2.11 -2.36 -3.30
C THR A 127 1.32 -3.64 -3.56
N ILE A 128 0.05 -3.49 -3.92
CA ILE A 128 -0.82 -4.63 -4.22
C ILE A 128 -0.43 -5.25 -5.56
N SER A 129 -0.19 -6.55 -5.54
CA SER A 129 -0.04 -7.39 -6.72
C SER A 129 -1.39 -7.95 -7.18
N LYS A 130 -2.13 -8.55 -6.25
CA LYS A 130 -3.43 -9.17 -6.51
C LYS A 130 -4.34 -9.09 -5.29
N VAL A 131 -5.65 -9.05 -5.54
CA VAL A 131 -6.69 -9.23 -4.53
C VAL A 131 -7.46 -10.51 -4.85
N TYR A 132 -7.80 -11.28 -3.83
CA TYR A 132 -8.54 -12.53 -3.95
C TYR A 132 -9.80 -12.50 -3.10
N GLN A 133 -10.84 -13.13 -3.63
CA GLN A 133 -12.06 -13.47 -2.91
C GLN A 133 -12.41 -14.92 -3.21
N ASN A 134 -12.63 -15.74 -2.20
CA ASN A 134 -12.94 -17.17 -2.35
C ASN A 134 -11.92 -17.90 -3.26
N GLY A 135 -10.63 -17.54 -3.15
CA GLY A 135 -9.55 -18.11 -3.97
C GLY A 135 -9.48 -17.63 -5.42
N GLN A 136 -10.38 -16.76 -5.86
CA GLN A 136 -10.38 -16.19 -7.21
C GLN A 136 -9.84 -14.77 -7.21
N VAL A 137 -9.09 -14.41 -8.26
CA VAL A 137 -8.58 -13.04 -8.44
C VAL A 137 -9.74 -12.09 -8.72
N VAL A 138 -9.83 -11.04 -7.93
CA VAL A 138 -10.77 -9.93 -8.14
C VAL A 138 -10.13 -8.90 -9.05
N PRO A 139 -10.68 -8.62 -10.23
CA PRO A 139 -10.16 -7.58 -11.10
C PRO A 139 -10.44 -6.19 -10.52
N ARG A 140 -9.55 -5.25 -10.83
CA ARG A 140 -9.80 -3.83 -10.56
C ARG A 140 -10.89 -3.32 -11.46
N SER A 141 -11.87 -2.61 -10.91
CA SER A 141 -12.94 -1.99 -11.68
C SER A 141 -12.44 -0.71 -12.41
N ALA A 142 -13.25 -0.17 -13.31
CA ALA A 142 -12.90 1.01 -14.10
C ALA A 142 -12.63 2.26 -13.24
N ASN A 143 -13.25 2.38 -12.06
CA ASN A 143 -13.01 3.45 -11.09
C ASN A 143 -11.78 3.20 -10.19
N GLY A 144 -11.04 2.11 -10.42
CA GLY A 144 -9.83 1.78 -9.67
C GLY A 144 -10.05 1.01 -8.37
N SER A 145 -11.30 0.74 -7.96
CA SER A 145 -11.62 -0.03 -6.76
C SER A 145 -11.72 -1.53 -7.02
N TYR A 146 -11.63 -2.33 -5.96
CA TYR A 146 -11.93 -3.76 -5.96
C TYR A 146 -13.35 -3.99 -5.46
N LEU A 147 -14.18 -4.71 -6.20
CA LEU A 147 -15.54 -5.06 -5.81
C LEU A 147 -15.54 -6.43 -5.11
N ILE A 148 -15.77 -6.42 -3.80
CA ILE A 148 -15.81 -7.61 -2.94
C ILE A 148 -17.27 -7.93 -2.62
N LYS A 149 -17.67 -9.21 -2.71
CA LYS A 149 -19.06 -9.68 -2.58
C LYS A 149 -19.23 -10.68 -1.44
#